data_a2e3eafee0f00f491f4d40f7bcd2be4a
#
_entry.id   a2e3eafee0f00f491f4d40f7bcd2be4a
#
_cell.length_a   1.000
_cell.length_b   1.000
_cell.length_c   1.000
_cell.angle_alpha   90.00
_cell.angle_beta   90.00
_cell.angle_gamma   90.00
#
_symmetry.space_group_name_H-M   'P 1'
#
loop_
_entity.id
_entity.type
_entity.pdbx_description
1 polymer ?
#
loop_
_entity_poly.entity_id
_entity_poly.type
_entity_poly.pdbx_seq_one_letter_code
_entity_poly.pdbx_strand_id
1 'polypeptide(L)'
;MQPGFFPFLLFPSNLFYEHGGNPLPNIFQVMAYMSQEGYDKLVAQLHEWETVDRPAASAAIAEARDKGDLSENAEYDAAKEAQANLEAKIAQLKVTIAEAKIIDASRIRTDIVQILSTVKMKNVANGMVMKYTIVSESEADLRAGKISSTTPIAQSLLGKKVGDVAEAKIPNGIIKLEILEITA
;
A
#
# COMPACT_ATOMS: atom_id res chain seq x y z
N MET A 1 1.81 -26.74 39.02
CA MET A 1 1.31 -25.62 38.20
C MET A 1 2.23 -25.47 36.99
N GLN A 2 1.87 -26.05 35.87
CA GLN A 2 2.67 -25.96 34.65
C GLN A 2 2.09 -24.84 33.73
N PRO A 3 2.92 -24.01 33.06
CA PRO A 3 2.44 -23.01 32.13
C PRO A 3 2.02 -23.67 30.82
N GLY A 4 0.83 -23.26 30.35
CA GLY A 4 0.19 -23.80 29.16
C GLY A 4 0.98 -23.55 27.87
N PHE A 5 1.15 -24.63 27.15
CA PHE A 5 1.70 -24.69 25.80
C PHE A 5 0.63 -24.20 24.83
N PHE A 6 0.80 -23.03 24.24
CA PHE A 6 0.01 -22.59 23.08
C PHE A 6 0.49 -23.37 21.85
N PRO A 7 -0.37 -24.07 21.12
CA PRO A 7 0.05 -24.72 19.88
C PRO A 7 0.30 -23.64 18.82
N PHE A 8 1.54 -23.57 18.37
CA PHE A 8 1.96 -22.93 17.15
C PHE A 8 1.18 -23.56 16.00
N LEU A 9 0.21 -22.84 15.44
CA LEU A 9 -0.49 -23.25 14.21
C LEU A 9 0.56 -23.30 13.09
N LEU A 10 1.04 -24.52 12.80
CA LEU A 10 1.78 -24.83 11.58
C LEU A 10 0.85 -24.59 10.39
N PHE A 11 0.98 -23.45 9.75
CA PHE A 11 0.48 -23.30 8.39
C PHE A 11 1.32 -24.21 7.48
N PRO A 12 0.69 -25.05 6.65
CA PRO A 12 1.43 -25.93 5.76
C PRO A 12 2.21 -25.08 4.75
N SER A 13 3.53 -25.24 4.76
CA SER A 13 4.51 -24.55 3.90
C SER A 13 4.43 -24.92 2.41
N ASN A 14 3.40 -25.65 1.97
CA ASN A 14 3.33 -26.22 0.63
C ASN A 14 2.38 -25.53 -0.35
N LEU A 15 1.84 -24.33 -0.04
CA LEU A 15 0.85 -23.68 -0.91
C LEU A 15 1.44 -22.55 -1.80
N PHE A 16 2.76 -22.37 -1.85
CA PHE A 16 3.39 -21.21 -2.52
C PHE A 16 4.39 -21.56 -3.62
N TYR A 17 4.32 -22.76 -4.20
CA TYR A 17 5.14 -23.12 -5.36
C TYR A 17 4.26 -23.40 -6.56
N GLU A 18 4.17 -22.49 -7.51
CA GLU A 18 3.74 -22.84 -8.87
C GLU A 18 4.94 -23.35 -9.70
N HIS A 19 4.63 -24.23 -10.64
CA HIS A 19 5.56 -24.92 -11.54
C HIS A 19 6.70 -24.03 -12.04
N GLY A 20 7.89 -24.14 -11.43
CA GLY A 20 9.09 -23.40 -11.86
C GLY A 20 10.05 -22.98 -10.75
N GLY A 21 9.76 -23.26 -9.49
CA GLY A 21 10.78 -23.16 -8.41
C GLY A 21 11.12 -21.76 -7.89
N ASN A 22 10.46 -20.69 -8.35
CA ASN A 22 10.59 -19.36 -7.73
C ASN A 22 9.47 -19.15 -6.70
N PRO A 23 9.79 -18.81 -5.44
CA PRO A 23 8.76 -18.44 -4.48
C PRO A 23 8.05 -17.17 -4.96
N LEU A 24 6.72 -17.23 -5.03
CA LEU A 24 5.93 -16.00 -5.19
C LEU A 24 6.32 -15.02 -4.07
N PRO A 25 6.52 -13.74 -4.37
CA PRO A 25 6.83 -12.77 -3.32
C PRO A 25 5.69 -12.80 -2.30
N ASN A 26 6.05 -13.05 -1.05
CA ASN A 26 5.10 -13.04 0.06
C ASN A 26 4.34 -11.70 0.03
N ILE A 27 3.00 -11.72 0.16
CA ILE A 27 2.16 -10.51 0.14
C ILE A 27 2.70 -9.42 1.09
N PHE A 28 3.28 -9.82 2.24
CA PHE A 28 3.96 -8.91 3.16
C PHE A 28 5.24 -8.27 2.59
N GLN A 29 5.96 -8.95 1.69
CA GLN A 29 7.11 -8.36 1.01
C GLN A 29 6.69 -7.38 -0.09
N VAL A 30 5.52 -7.59 -0.70
CA VAL A 30 4.99 -6.72 -1.76
C VAL A 30 4.61 -5.34 -1.21
N MET A 31 4.18 -5.25 0.06
CA MET A 31 3.74 -3.99 0.69
C MET A 31 4.89 -3.02 1.03
N ALA A 32 6.12 -3.51 1.17
CA ALA A 32 7.28 -2.68 1.53
C ALA A 32 8.04 -2.08 0.33
N TYR A 33 7.75 -2.54 -0.89
CA TYR A 33 8.44 -2.05 -2.09
C TYR A 33 7.76 -0.81 -2.65
N MET A 34 8.53 0.23 -2.93
CA MET A 34 8.03 1.48 -3.52
C MET A 34 9.08 2.12 -4.44
N SER A 35 8.64 3.12 -5.22
CA SER A 35 9.54 3.93 -6.02
C SER A 35 10.34 4.91 -5.15
N GLN A 36 11.47 5.44 -5.68
CA GLN A 36 12.19 6.53 -5.01
C GLN A 36 11.28 7.77 -4.86
N GLU A 37 10.50 8.09 -5.90
CA GLU A 37 9.56 9.22 -5.85
C GLU A 37 8.51 9.05 -4.74
N GLY A 38 7.97 7.84 -4.57
CA GLY A 38 7.02 7.52 -3.51
C GLY A 38 7.64 7.67 -2.13
N TYR A 39 8.85 7.18 -1.94
CA TYR A 39 9.61 7.33 -0.70
C TYR A 39 9.84 8.81 -0.35
N ASP A 40 10.32 9.60 -1.31
CA ASP A 40 10.59 11.02 -1.10
C ASP A 40 9.32 11.80 -0.73
N LYS A 41 8.17 11.46 -1.32
CA LYS A 41 6.86 12.03 -0.94
C LYS A 41 6.48 11.72 0.50
N LEU A 42 6.68 10.47 0.95
CA LEU A 42 6.38 10.10 2.33
C LEU A 42 7.30 10.81 3.34
N VAL A 43 8.58 10.96 3.00
CA VAL A 43 9.54 11.72 3.82
C VAL A 43 9.15 13.20 3.91
N ALA A 44 8.76 13.81 2.78
CA ALA A 44 8.30 15.20 2.75
C ALA A 44 7.02 15.39 3.59
N GLN A 45 6.07 14.47 3.49
CA GLN A 45 4.83 14.48 4.27
C GLN A 45 5.10 14.32 5.77
N LEU A 46 6.01 13.44 6.16
CA LEU A 46 6.42 13.29 7.55
C LEU A 46 7.02 14.60 8.08
N HIS A 47 7.88 15.23 7.29
CA HIS A 47 8.49 16.50 7.66
C HIS A 47 7.43 17.59 7.86
N GLU A 48 6.45 17.71 6.96
CA GLU A 48 5.34 18.65 7.08
C GLU A 48 4.53 18.42 8.35
N TRP A 49 4.14 17.17 8.62
CA TRP A 49 3.38 16.83 9.84
C TRP A 49 4.15 17.12 11.13
N GLU A 50 5.47 16.92 11.12
CA GLU A 50 6.31 17.19 12.31
C GLU A 50 6.61 18.67 12.51
N THR A 51 6.80 19.45 11.42
CA THR A 51 7.27 20.84 11.51
C THR A 51 6.15 21.87 11.39
N VAL A 52 5.02 21.51 10.80
CA VAL A 52 3.88 22.42 10.58
C VAL A 52 2.66 21.97 11.41
N ASP A 53 2.17 20.75 11.17
CA ASP A 53 0.89 20.33 11.74
C ASP A 53 0.98 20.05 13.24
N ARG A 54 2.08 19.46 13.72
CA ARG A 54 2.27 19.18 15.16
C ARG A 54 2.34 20.47 15.99
N PRO A 55 3.11 21.51 15.64
CA PRO A 55 3.04 22.79 16.31
C PRO A 55 1.66 23.45 16.25
N ALA A 56 0.98 23.37 15.10
CA ALA A 56 -0.37 23.91 14.93
C ALA A 56 -1.39 23.20 15.86
N ALA A 57 -1.33 21.88 15.96
CA ALA A 57 -2.18 21.11 16.88
C ALA A 57 -1.90 21.49 18.34
N SER A 58 -0.64 21.71 18.71
CA SER A 58 -0.29 22.18 20.06
C SER A 58 -0.81 23.59 20.34
N ALA A 59 -0.75 24.49 19.36
CA ALA A 59 -1.30 25.84 19.47
C ALA A 59 -2.82 25.83 19.62
N ALA A 60 -3.54 24.96 18.87
CA ALA A 60 -4.98 24.80 18.97
C ALA A 60 -5.43 24.35 20.38
N ILE A 61 -4.67 23.44 21.01
CA ILE A 61 -4.93 23.02 22.38
C ILE A 61 -4.72 24.19 23.36
N ALA A 62 -3.66 24.96 23.19
CA ALA A 62 -3.40 26.14 24.02
C ALA A 62 -4.53 27.17 23.89
N GLU A 63 -4.94 27.48 22.67
CA GLU A 63 -6.06 28.40 22.41
C GLU A 63 -7.36 27.92 23.05
N ALA A 64 -7.70 26.63 22.88
CA ALA A 64 -8.90 26.07 23.49
C ALA A 64 -8.86 26.14 25.03
N ARG A 65 -7.68 25.94 25.63
CA ARG A 65 -7.44 26.03 27.06
C ARG A 65 -7.64 27.46 27.59
N ASP A 66 -7.20 28.46 26.84
CA ASP A 66 -7.30 29.87 27.25
C ASP A 66 -8.74 30.41 27.18
N LYS A 67 -9.65 29.70 26.50
CA LYS A 67 -11.09 30.09 26.38
C LYS A 67 -11.94 29.82 27.64
N GLY A 68 -11.41 29.11 28.66
CA GLY A 68 -12.11 28.99 29.94
C GLY A 68 -12.23 27.58 30.54
N ASP A 69 -13.36 27.28 31.20
CA ASP A 69 -13.52 26.04 31.99
C ASP A 69 -13.31 24.77 31.14
N LEU A 70 -12.28 24.01 31.50
CA LEU A 70 -11.87 22.81 30.80
C LEU A 70 -12.83 21.61 30.99
N SER A 71 -13.67 21.66 32.02
CA SER A 71 -14.55 20.54 32.37
C SER A 71 -15.73 20.36 31.39
N GLU A 72 -16.07 21.40 30.63
CA GLU A 72 -17.15 21.39 29.61
C GLU A 72 -16.69 21.91 28.24
N ASN A 73 -15.37 22.00 28.01
CA ASN A 73 -14.83 22.61 26.79
C ASN A 73 -14.68 21.58 25.66
N ALA A 74 -15.74 21.43 24.86
CA ALA A 74 -15.74 20.55 23.70
C ALA A 74 -14.63 20.87 22.65
N GLU A 75 -14.20 22.14 22.56
CA GLU A 75 -13.11 22.53 21.65
C GLU A 75 -11.76 21.99 22.15
N TYR A 76 -11.53 21.97 23.46
CA TYR A 76 -10.33 21.40 24.04
C TYR A 76 -10.24 19.87 23.79
N ASP A 77 -11.35 19.16 24.01
CA ASP A 77 -11.40 17.71 23.77
C ASP A 77 -11.21 17.39 22.28
N ALA A 78 -11.85 18.14 21.39
CA ALA A 78 -11.67 17.99 19.95
C ALA A 78 -10.22 18.28 19.50
N ALA A 79 -9.57 19.31 20.06
CA ALA A 79 -8.18 19.63 19.76
C ALA A 79 -7.21 18.53 20.25
N LYS A 80 -7.46 17.94 21.41
CA LYS A 80 -6.68 16.80 21.93
C LYS A 80 -6.88 15.55 21.08
N GLU A 81 -8.10 15.27 20.66
CA GLU A 81 -8.37 14.14 19.77
C GLU A 81 -7.68 14.33 18.41
N ALA A 82 -7.73 15.54 17.84
CA ALA A 82 -7.02 15.86 16.61
C ALA A 82 -5.51 15.68 16.74
N GLN A 83 -4.91 16.12 17.86
CA GLN A 83 -3.48 15.91 18.14
C GLN A 83 -3.16 14.41 18.24
N ALA A 84 -3.95 13.63 18.99
CA ALA A 84 -3.73 12.20 19.14
C ALA A 84 -3.80 11.46 17.79
N ASN A 85 -4.76 11.83 16.94
CA ASN A 85 -4.91 11.29 15.60
C ASN A 85 -3.71 11.66 14.70
N LEU A 86 -3.18 12.88 14.81
CA LEU A 86 -1.98 13.30 14.08
C LEU A 86 -0.74 12.48 14.54
N GLU A 87 -0.53 12.33 15.85
CA GLU A 87 0.60 11.54 16.37
C GLU A 87 0.50 10.07 15.95
N ALA A 88 -0.69 9.49 15.92
CA ALA A 88 -0.88 8.13 15.41
C ALA A 88 -0.52 8.02 13.92
N LYS A 89 -0.91 8.99 13.09
CA LYS A 89 -0.53 9.06 11.67
C LYS A 89 0.98 9.21 11.48
N ILE A 90 1.64 10.07 12.27
CA ILE A 90 3.08 10.26 12.26
C ILE A 90 3.80 8.95 12.61
N ALA A 91 3.35 8.27 13.67
CA ALA A 91 3.93 6.99 14.08
C ALA A 91 3.80 5.93 12.97
N GLN A 92 2.61 5.81 12.38
CA GLN A 92 2.37 4.89 11.27
C GLN A 92 3.24 5.20 10.05
N LEU A 93 3.36 6.48 9.68
CA LEU A 93 4.17 6.90 8.54
C LEU A 93 5.67 6.63 8.77
N LYS A 94 6.16 6.83 9.98
CA LYS A 94 7.55 6.46 10.35
C LYS A 94 7.83 4.97 10.18
N VAL A 95 6.89 4.12 10.58
CA VAL A 95 7.01 2.67 10.37
C VAL A 95 7.05 2.35 8.87
N THR A 96 6.13 2.92 8.09
CA THR A 96 6.10 2.74 6.64
C THR A 96 7.41 3.14 5.97
N ILE A 97 7.98 4.29 6.35
CA ILE A 97 9.27 4.79 5.82
C ILE A 97 10.42 3.86 6.26
N ALA A 98 10.43 3.39 7.51
CA ALA A 98 11.48 2.52 8.03
C ALA A 98 11.49 1.13 7.36
N GLU A 99 10.32 0.62 6.97
CA GLU A 99 10.16 -0.68 6.30
C GLU A 99 10.26 -0.57 4.77
N ALA A 100 10.31 0.64 4.22
CA ALA A 100 10.33 0.88 2.79
C ALA A 100 11.57 0.26 2.12
N LYS A 101 11.32 -0.46 1.02
CA LYS A 101 12.35 -1.01 0.14
C LYS A 101 12.24 -0.32 -1.22
N ILE A 102 13.21 0.51 -1.52
CA ILE A 102 13.23 1.24 -2.79
C ILE A 102 13.62 0.30 -3.91
N ILE A 103 12.78 0.25 -4.96
CA ILE A 103 13.09 -0.48 -6.19
C ILE A 103 13.78 0.48 -7.15
N ASP A 104 14.94 0.06 -7.63
CA ASP A 104 15.61 0.70 -8.75
C ASP A 104 14.82 0.40 -10.05
N ALA A 105 14.24 1.44 -10.64
CA ALA A 105 13.46 1.32 -11.87
C ALA A 105 14.26 0.69 -13.03
N SER A 106 15.61 0.85 -13.04
CA SER A 106 16.48 0.26 -14.06
C SER A 106 16.58 -1.27 -13.98
N ARG A 107 16.17 -1.87 -12.87
CA ARG A 107 16.20 -3.32 -12.62
C ARG A 107 14.85 -4.00 -12.79
N ILE A 108 13.83 -3.26 -13.23
CA ILE A 108 12.49 -3.82 -13.46
C ILE A 108 12.58 -4.77 -14.68
N ARG A 109 12.20 -6.02 -14.45
CA ARG A 109 12.10 -7.02 -15.52
C ARG A 109 10.78 -6.80 -16.26
N THR A 110 10.84 -6.93 -17.59
CA THR A 110 9.65 -6.80 -18.46
C THR A 110 9.14 -8.15 -18.98
N ASP A 111 9.77 -9.24 -18.57
CA ASP A 111 9.34 -10.60 -18.91
C ASP A 111 8.21 -11.13 -18.00
N ILE A 112 8.09 -10.57 -16.79
CA ILE A 112 7.03 -10.89 -15.82
C ILE A 112 6.49 -9.62 -15.19
N VAL A 113 5.22 -9.64 -14.81
CA VAL A 113 4.59 -8.54 -14.06
C VAL A 113 5.12 -8.50 -12.63
N GLN A 114 5.64 -7.37 -12.22
CA GLN A 114 6.12 -7.10 -10.85
C GLN A 114 5.70 -5.70 -10.39
N ILE A 115 6.06 -5.33 -9.16
CA ILE A 115 5.83 -3.97 -8.66
C ILE A 115 6.61 -2.98 -9.53
N LEU A 116 6.00 -1.82 -9.80
CA LEU A 116 6.41 -0.77 -10.72
C LEU A 116 6.31 -1.16 -12.21
N SER A 117 5.88 -2.39 -12.56
CA SER A 117 5.57 -2.70 -13.95
C SER A 117 4.29 -2.00 -14.40
N THR A 118 4.32 -1.47 -15.61
CA THR A 118 3.14 -0.96 -16.31
C THR A 118 2.63 -2.05 -17.24
N VAL A 119 1.39 -2.49 -17.00
CA VAL A 119 0.77 -3.61 -17.71
C VAL A 119 -0.37 -3.09 -18.59
N LYS A 120 -0.28 -3.38 -19.88
CA LYS A 120 -1.38 -3.20 -20.82
C LYS A 120 -2.12 -4.52 -20.93
N MET A 121 -3.42 -4.50 -20.67
CA MET A 121 -4.26 -5.69 -20.61
C MET A 121 -5.57 -5.47 -21.33
N LYS A 122 -6.18 -6.57 -21.77
CA LYS A 122 -7.48 -6.58 -22.45
C LYS A 122 -8.47 -7.41 -21.65
N ASN A 123 -9.61 -6.86 -21.35
CA ASN A 123 -10.71 -7.63 -20.78
C ASN A 123 -11.28 -8.57 -21.86
N VAL A 124 -11.20 -9.88 -21.60
CA VAL A 124 -11.60 -10.91 -22.56
C VAL A 124 -13.11 -10.85 -22.88
N ALA A 125 -13.94 -10.44 -21.90
CA ALA A 125 -15.40 -10.44 -22.07
C ALA A 125 -15.92 -9.32 -22.99
N ASN A 126 -15.32 -8.12 -22.90
CA ASN A 126 -15.81 -6.93 -23.62
C ASN A 126 -14.78 -6.31 -24.58
N GLY A 127 -13.56 -6.87 -24.65
CA GLY A 127 -12.49 -6.39 -25.51
C GLY A 127 -11.86 -5.06 -25.08
N MET A 128 -12.25 -4.48 -23.95
CA MET A 128 -11.72 -3.20 -23.47
C MET A 128 -10.25 -3.34 -23.11
N VAL A 129 -9.42 -2.43 -23.62
CA VAL A 129 -7.99 -2.36 -23.32
C VAL A 129 -7.75 -1.34 -22.21
N MET A 130 -7.00 -1.74 -21.19
CA MET A 130 -6.64 -0.92 -20.04
C MET A 130 -5.13 -0.95 -19.85
N LYS A 131 -4.59 0.13 -19.26
CA LYS A 131 -3.17 0.22 -18.92
C LYS A 131 -3.06 0.70 -17.48
N TYR A 132 -2.39 -0.09 -16.63
CA TYR A 132 -2.17 0.25 -15.23
C TYR A 132 -0.72 -0.01 -14.83
N THR A 133 -0.20 0.87 -13.97
CA THR A 133 1.09 0.67 -13.28
C THR A 133 0.79 0.11 -11.89
N ILE A 134 1.43 -0.99 -11.54
CA ILE A 134 1.28 -1.60 -10.20
C ILE A 134 2.27 -0.92 -9.26
N VAL A 135 1.76 -0.29 -8.21
CA VAL A 135 2.55 0.49 -7.25
C VAL A 135 2.26 0.05 -5.81
N SER A 136 3.00 0.60 -4.85
CA SER A 136 2.66 0.47 -3.42
C SER A 136 1.32 1.14 -3.12
N GLU A 137 0.71 0.80 -1.99
CA GLU A 137 -0.56 1.39 -1.57
C GLU A 137 -0.45 2.92 -1.39
N SER A 138 0.69 3.39 -0.87
CA SER A 138 0.97 4.81 -0.66
C SER A 138 1.12 5.63 -1.96
N GLU A 139 1.41 4.95 -3.09
CA GLU A 139 1.59 5.58 -4.40
C GLU A 139 0.37 5.41 -5.32
N ALA A 140 -0.66 4.71 -4.86
CA ALA A 140 -1.84 4.40 -5.67
C ALA A 140 -2.62 5.67 -6.02
N ASP A 141 -2.85 5.86 -7.32
CA ASP A 141 -3.68 6.92 -7.89
C ASP A 141 -4.39 6.38 -9.14
N LEU A 142 -5.66 6.03 -9.00
CA LEU A 142 -6.42 5.46 -10.09
C LEU A 142 -6.60 6.45 -11.26
N ARG A 143 -6.61 7.77 -11.00
CA ARG A 143 -6.70 8.79 -12.06
C ARG A 143 -5.44 8.84 -12.91
N ALA A 144 -4.30 8.61 -12.28
CA ALA A 144 -3.01 8.49 -12.96
C ALA A 144 -2.74 7.07 -13.52
N GLY A 145 -3.70 6.15 -13.42
CA GLY A 145 -3.53 4.77 -13.86
C GLY A 145 -2.61 3.94 -12.95
N LYS A 146 -2.39 4.38 -11.70
CA LYS A 146 -1.58 3.67 -10.70
C LYS A 146 -2.49 2.87 -9.77
N ILE A 147 -2.39 1.54 -9.77
CA ILE A 147 -3.17 0.66 -8.89
C ILE A 147 -2.29 0.08 -7.79
N SER A 148 -2.85 0.00 -6.57
CA SER A 148 -2.15 -0.64 -5.46
C SER A 148 -1.93 -2.12 -5.74
N SER A 149 -0.74 -2.62 -5.38
CA SER A 149 -0.39 -4.04 -5.40
C SER A 149 -1.32 -4.92 -4.55
N THR A 150 -2.06 -4.32 -3.60
CA THR A 150 -3.04 -5.01 -2.76
C THR A 150 -4.39 -5.20 -3.44
N THR A 151 -4.65 -4.54 -4.58
CA THR A 151 -5.92 -4.68 -5.30
C THR A 151 -6.06 -6.08 -5.92
N PRO A 152 -7.28 -6.64 -6.01
CA PRO A 152 -7.51 -7.95 -6.61
C PRO A 152 -7.02 -8.05 -8.07
N ILE A 153 -7.09 -6.95 -8.81
CA ILE A 153 -6.57 -6.88 -10.18
C ILE A 153 -5.05 -7.01 -10.17
N ALA A 154 -4.35 -6.18 -9.39
CA ALA A 154 -2.89 -6.23 -9.32
C ALA A 154 -2.39 -7.60 -8.83
N GLN A 155 -3.02 -8.18 -7.80
CA GLN A 155 -2.67 -9.50 -7.28
C GLN A 155 -2.83 -10.61 -8.32
N SER A 156 -3.85 -10.54 -9.17
CA SER A 156 -4.05 -11.52 -10.23
C SER A 156 -3.01 -11.42 -11.36
N LEU A 157 -2.41 -10.24 -11.55
CA LEU A 157 -1.43 -9.96 -12.60
C LEU A 157 0.01 -10.27 -12.17
N LEU A 158 0.34 -10.10 -10.87
CA LEU A 158 1.71 -10.28 -10.37
C LEU A 158 2.24 -11.69 -10.69
N GLY A 159 3.46 -11.75 -11.23
CA GLY A 159 4.12 -12.97 -11.64
C GLY A 159 3.70 -13.53 -13.01
N LYS A 160 2.69 -12.95 -13.66
CA LYS A 160 2.22 -13.35 -15.00
C LYS A 160 3.11 -12.79 -16.09
N LYS A 161 3.01 -13.37 -17.30
CA LYS A 161 3.77 -12.99 -18.50
C LYS A 161 2.84 -12.42 -19.58
N VAL A 162 3.44 -11.81 -20.58
CA VAL A 162 2.71 -11.42 -21.80
C VAL A 162 2.07 -12.64 -22.43
N GLY A 163 0.79 -12.54 -22.80
CA GLY A 163 -0.05 -13.63 -23.32
C GLY A 163 -0.81 -14.43 -22.27
N ASP A 164 -0.48 -14.30 -20.98
CA ASP A 164 -1.22 -14.96 -19.92
C ASP A 164 -2.59 -14.29 -19.70
N VAL A 165 -3.54 -15.10 -19.24
CA VAL A 165 -4.84 -14.63 -18.76
C VAL A 165 -4.88 -14.66 -17.23
N ALA A 166 -5.13 -13.50 -16.64
CA ALA A 166 -5.31 -13.34 -15.20
C ALA A 166 -6.81 -13.31 -14.86
N GLU A 167 -7.21 -14.00 -13.78
CA GLU A 167 -8.56 -13.96 -13.26
C GLU A 167 -8.60 -13.12 -11.99
N ALA A 168 -9.22 -11.95 -12.05
CA ALA A 168 -9.39 -11.05 -10.91
C ALA A 168 -10.80 -11.16 -10.33
N LYS A 169 -10.89 -11.42 -9.03
CA LYS A 169 -12.16 -11.42 -8.28
C LYS A 169 -12.46 -10.00 -7.84
N ILE A 170 -13.45 -9.38 -8.46
CA ILE A 170 -13.94 -8.04 -8.11
C ILE A 170 -15.35 -8.13 -7.50
N PRO A 171 -15.86 -7.09 -6.81
CA PRO A 171 -17.20 -7.12 -6.20
C PRO A 171 -18.32 -7.52 -7.17
N ASN A 172 -18.18 -7.18 -8.45
CA ASN A 172 -19.17 -7.48 -9.51
C ASN A 172 -18.98 -8.85 -10.19
N GLY A 173 -18.05 -9.70 -9.69
CA GLY A 173 -17.79 -11.02 -10.25
C GLY A 173 -16.32 -11.27 -10.58
N ILE A 174 -16.07 -12.21 -11.49
CA ILE A 174 -14.72 -12.54 -11.96
C ILE A 174 -14.52 -11.92 -13.33
N ILE A 175 -13.42 -11.18 -13.49
CA ILE A 175 -12.99 -10.66 -14.79
C ILE A 175 -11.73 -11.41 -15.25
N LYS A 176 -11.67 -11.67 -16.57
CA LYS A 176 -10.52 -12.29 -17.24
C LYS A 176 -9.76 -11.22 -18.02
N LEU A 177 -8.49 -11.06 -17.71
CA LEU A 177 -7.62 -10.04 -18.26
C LEU A 177 -6.45 -10.71 -18.98
N GLU A 178 -6.38 -10.55 -20.30
CA GLU A 178 -5.25 -10.99 -21.11
C GLU A 178 -4.15 -9.94 -21.10
N ILE A 179 -2.93 -10.33 -20.76
CA ILE A 179 -1.77 -9.43 -20.70
C ILE A 179 -1.21 -9.24 -22.10
N LEU A 180 -1.27 -8.02 -22.61
CA LEU A 180 -0.81 -7.68 -23.96
C LEU A 180 0.65 -7.20 -23.96
N GLU A 181 1.07 -6.45 -22.93
CA GLU A 181 2.38 -5.82 -22.89
C GLU A 181 2.78 -5.54 -21.42
N ILE A 182 4.06 -5.67 -21.14
CA ILE A 182 4.65 -5.31 -19.84
C ILE A 182 5.80 -4.33 -20.12
N THR A 183 5.75 -3.15 -19.49
CA THR A 183 6.82 -2.13 -19.57
C THR A 183 7.23 -1.69 -18.18
N ALA A 184 8.41 -1.09 -18.06
CA ALA A 184 8.91 -0.47 -16.82
C ALA A 184 8.48 0.98 -16.74
#